data_8911fd181c32f1c1649c5035eb63bf96
#
_entry.id   8911fd181c32f1c1649c5035eb63bf96
#
_cell.length_a   1.000
_cell.length_b   1.000
_cell.length_c   1.000
_cell.angle_alpha   90.00
_cell.angle_beta   90.00
_cell.angle_gamma   90.00
#
_symmetry.space_group_name_H-M   'P 1'
#
loop_
_entity.id
_entity.type
_entity.pdbx_description
1 polymer ?
#
loop_
_entity_poly.entity_id
_entity_poly.type
_entity_poly.pdbx_seq_one_letter_code
_entity_poly.pdbx_strand_id
1 'polypeptide(L)'
;MEGLELTAFQIISAVGTARSSYIEAIQKAKAFDFEGAEALIKEGDEMFVEGHNAHAGLLQQEAEGGPGSTLSLLILHAEDQLMSAEGFKTIALEFIDVYKKFEKIGKEL
;
A
#
# COMPACT_ATOMS: atom_id res chain seq x y z
N MET A 1 18.75 4.03 15.46
CA MET A 1 17.72 2.99 15.30
C MET A 1 18.32 1.80 14.57
N GLU A 2 18.19 0.63 15.10
CA GLU A 2 18.79 -0.58 14.55
C GLU A 2 17.82 -1.75 14.62
N GLY A 3 18.14 -2.80 13.86
CA GLY A 3 17.43 -4.07 13.94
C GLY A 3 15.95 -3.99 13.60
N LEU A 4 15.11 -4.54 14.47
CA LEU A 4 13.67 -4.63 14.27
C LEU A 4 13.00 -3.26 14.18
N GLU A 5 13.46 -2.29 14.95
CA GLU A 5 12.88 -0.95 14.91
C GLU A 5 13.12 -0.30 13.55
N LEU A 6 14.33 -0.42 13.01
CA LEU A 6 14.65 0.11 11.69
C LEU A 6 13.79 -0.56 10.62
N THR A 7 13.68 -1.88 10.67
CA THR A 7 12.86 -2.62 9.71
C THR A 7 11.39 -2.21 9.80
N ALA A 8 10.86 -2.05 11.01
CA ALA A 8 9.48 -1.60 11.20
C ALA A 8 9.27 -0.20 10.59
N PHE A 9 10.21 0.72 10.78
CA PHE A 9 10.12 2.04 10.18
C PHE A 9 10.23 2.02 8.66
N GLN A 10 11.05 1.12 8.12
CA GLN A 10 11.14 0.94 6.67
C GLN A 10 9.80 0.48 6.10
N ILE A 11 9.13 -0.47 6.77
CA ILE A 11 7.81 -0.92 6.37
C ILE A 11 6.81 0.23 6.43
N ILE A 12 6.72 0.92 7.55
CA ILE A 12 5.79 2.02 7.76
C ILE A 12 5.97 3.10 6.69
N SER A 13 7.21 3.50 6.42
CA SER A 13 7.52 4.52 5.44
C SER A 13 7.11 4.09 4.01
N ALA A 14 7.49 2.88 3.61
CA ALA A 14 7.22 2.39 2.26
C ALA A 14 5.72 2.20 2.03
N VAL A 15 5.04 1.50 2.95
CA VAL A 15 3.60 1.24 2.78
C VAL A 15 2.74 2.48 3.01
N GLY A 16 3.20 3.42 3.84
CA GLY A 16 2.54 4.71 4.01
C GLY A 16 2.56 5.52 2.72
N THR A 17 3.70 5.54 2.03
CA THR A 17 3.83 6.18 0.72
C THR A 17 2.93 5.49 -0.30
N ALA A 18 2.92 4.16 -0.32
CA ALA A 18 2.05 3.39 -1.20
C ALA A 18 0.57 3.72 -0.97
N ARG A 19 0.16 3.73 0.28
CA ARG A 19 -1.22 4.04 0.65
C ARG A 19 -1.64 5.43 0.17
N SER A 20 -0.76 6.41 0.35
CA SER A 20 -1.02 7.77 -0.13
C SER A 20 -1.18 7.81 -1.65
N SER A 21 -0.36 7.07 -2.39
CA SER A 21 -0.47 6.98 -3.85
C SER A 21 -1.80 6.36 -4.27
N TYR A 22 -2.24 5.31 -3.59
CA TYR A 22 -3.51 4.66 -3.90
C TYR A 22 -4.70 5.59 -3.64
N ILE A 23 -4.68 6.33 -2.53
CA ILE A 23 -5.73 7.29 -2.22
C ILE A 23 -5.74 8.42 -3.26
N GLU A 24 -4.57 8.90 -3.65
CA GLU A 24 -4.46 9.94 -4.69
C GLU A 24 -4.97 9.44 -6.04
N ALA A 25 -4.74 8.16 -6.34
CA ALA A 25 -5.28 7.54 -7.55
C ALA A 25 -6.81 7.62 -7.60
N ILE A 26 -7.47 7.45 -6.45
CA ILE A 26 -8.93 7.60 -6.36
C ILE A 26 -9.33 9.03 -6.73
N GLN A 27 -8.59 10.04 -6.25
CA GLN A 27 -8.88 11.43 -6.57
C GLN A 27 -8.72 11.71 -8.07
N LYS A 28 -7.71 11.14 -8.70
CA LYS A 28 -7.54 11.26 -10.15
C LYS A 28 -8.70 10.61 -10.91
N ALA A 29 -9.13 9.44 -10.46
CA ALA A 29 -10.26 8.73 -11.08
C ALA A 29 -11.55 9.55 -10.98
N LYS A 30 -11.77 10.23 -9.85
CA LYS A 30 -12.92 11.11 -9.66
C LYS A 30 -12.95 12.27 -10.66
N ALA A 31 -11.78 12.69 -11.13
CA ALA A 31 -11.65 13.73 -12.15
C ALA A 31 -11.62 13.15 -13.57
N PHE A 32 -11.84 11.85 -13.70
CA PHE A 32 -11.77 11.10 -14.97
C PHE A 32 -10.39 11.10 -15.60
N ASP A 33 -9.34 11.37 -14.80
CA ASP A 33 -7.95 11.25 -15.22
C ASP A 33 -7.46 9.82 -14.93
N PHE A 34 -7.85 8.89 -15.77
CA PHE A 34 -7.55 7.47 -15.57
C PHE A 34 -6.08 7.14 -15.83
N GLU A 35 -5.46 7.85 -16.75
CA GLU A 35 -4.03 7.69 -17.02
C GLU A 35 -3.22 8.08 -15.79
N GLY A 36 -3.56 9.23 -15.18
CA GLY A 36 -2.94 9.68 -13.95
C GLY A 36 -3.21 8.72 -12.79
N ALA A 37 -4.43 8.20 -12.68
CA ALA A 37 -4.79 7.23 -11.65
C ALA A 37 -3.95 5.96 -11.77
N GLU A 38 -3.82 5.42 -12.98
CA GLU A 38 -3.06 4.19 -13.21
C GLU A 38 -1.56 4.38 -12.95
N ALA A 39 -1.03 5.57 -13.27
CA ALA A 39 0.36 5.90 -12.96
C ALA A 39 0.60 5.91 -11.45
N LEU A 40 -0.35 6.43 -10.67
CA LEU A 40 -0.25 6.43 -9.20
C LEU A 40 -0.39 5.04 -8.61
N ILE A 41 -1.21 4.18 -9.17
CA ILE A 41 -1.28 2.78 -8.76
C ILE A 41 0.09 2.10 -8.95
N LYS A 42 0.71 2.32 -10.09
CA LYS A 42 2.03 1.74 -10.39
C LYS A 42 3.08 2.25 -9.41
N GLU A 43 3.09 3.56 -9.14
CA GLU A 43 3.99 4.18 -8.18
C GLU A 43 3.80 3.57 -6.78
N GLY A 44 2.54 3.43 -6.36
CA GLY A 44 2.20 2.82 -5.09
C GLY A 44 2.67 1.38 -5.01
N ASP A 45 2.50 0.62 -6.09
CA ASP A 45 2.93 -0.78 -6.13
C ASP A 45 4.44 -0.92 -5.95
N GLU A 46 5.23 -0.02 -6.53
CA GLU A 46 6.68 -0.03 -6.38
C GLU A 46 7.09 0.16 -4.91
N MET A 47 6.43 1.08 -4.23
CA MET A 47 6.68 1.32 -2.80
C MET A 47 6.14 0.19 -1.93
N PHE A 48 4.98 -0.36 -2.30
CA PHE A 48 4.39 -1.48 -1.56
C PHE A 48 5.31 -2.70 -1.57
N VAL A 49 5.94 -3.01 -2.70
CA VAL A 49 6.86 -4.14 -2.81
C VAL A 49 8.03 -3.99 -1.83
N GLU A 50 8.55 -2.78 -1.64
CA GLU A 50 9.62 -2.56 -0.66
C GLU A 50 9.16 -2.92 0.76
N GLY A 51 7.99 -2.45 1.15
CA GLY A 51 7.44 -2.75 2.48
C GLY A 51 7.11 -4.23 2.64
N HIS A 52 6.53 -4.83 1.63
CA HIS A 52 6.20 -6.26 1.63
C HIS A 52 7.46 -7.13 1.77
N ASN A 53 8.51 -6.79 1.07
CA ASN A 53 9.77 -7.54 1.14
C ASN A 53 10.43 -7.41 2.52
N ALA A 54 10.41 -6.20 3.10
CA ALA A 54 10.93 -6.01 4.46
C ALA A 54 10.14 -6.83 5.47
N HIS A 55 8.81 -6.87 5.32
CA HIS A 55 7.93 -7.66 6.19
C HIS A 55 8.19 -9.17 6.02
N ALA A 56 8.37 -9.64 4.79
CA ALA A 56 8.70 -11.04 4.53
C ALA A 56 10.00 -11.44 5.21
N GLY A 57 10.98 -10.54 5.26
CA GLY A 57 12.23 -10.78 5.99
C GLY A 57 12.01 -10.97 7.49
N LEU A 58 11.10 -10.19 8.09
CA LEU A 58 10.75 -10.38 9.50
C LEU A 58 10.09 -11.72 9.75
N LEU A 59 9.18 -12.13 8.90
CA LEU A 59 8.50 -13.42 9.02
C LEU A 59 9.50 -14.56 8.91
N GLN A 60 10.47 -14.45 8.03
CA GLN A 60 11.51 -15.46 7.87
C GLN A 60 12.38 -15.55 9.11
N GLN A 61 12.79 -14.41 9.68
CA GLN A 61 13.57 -14.39 10.93
C GLN A 61 12.80 -15.04 12.06
N GLU A 62 11.53 -14.78 12.19
CA GLU A 62 10.69 -15.39 13.22
C GLU A 62 10.61 -16.89 13.03
N ALA A 63 10.42 -17.36 11.79
CA ALA A 63 10.33 -18.78 11.48
C ALA A 63 11.64 -19.52 11.80
N GLU A 64 12.77 -18.83 11.72
CA GLU A 64 14.09 -19.40 12.04
C GLU A 64 14.42 -19.33 13.54
N GLY A 65 13.52 -18.81 14.35
CA GLY A 65 13.73 -18.65 15.78
C GLY A 65 14.68 -17.51 16.14
N GLY A 66 14.85 -16.57 15.24
CA GLY A 66 15.72 -15.43 15.46
C GLY A 66 15.11 -14.38 16.41
N PRO A 67 15.85 -13.27 16.63
CA PRO A 67 15.44 -12.24 17.60
C PRO A 67 14.17 -11.48 17.20
N GLY A 68 13.60 -11.75 16.06
CA GLY A 68 12.38 -11.13 15.58
C GLY A 68 11.11 -11.62 16.25
N SER A 69 11.19 -12.57 17.18
CA SER A 69 10.03 -13.12 17.86
C SER A 69 9.43 -12.19 18.90
N THR A 70 10.10 -11.08 19.23
CA THR A 70 9.60 -10.14 20.22
C THR A 70 8.52 -9.26 19.60
N LEU A 71 7.29 -9.45 20.05
CA LEU A 71 6.18 -8.62 19.61
C LEU A 71 6.27 -7.24 20.26
N SER A 72 6.23 -6.19 19.45
CA SER A 72 6.23 -4.82 19.93
C SER A 72 5.09 -4.03 19.29
N LEU A 73 4.72 -2.93 19.94
CA LEU A 73 3.69 -2.05 19.39
C LEU A 73 4.09 -1.51 18.03
N LEU A 74 5.37 -1.21 17.85
CA LEU A 74 5.88 -0.69 16.58
C LEU A 74 5.72 -1.71 15.44
N ILE A 75 6.02 -2.98 15.70
CA ILE A 75 5.86 -4.04 14.70
C ILE A 75 4.39 -4.29 14.39
N LEU A 76 3.52 -4.28 15.40
CA LEU A 76 2.09 -4.39 15.19
C LEU A 76 1.57 -3.23 14.33
N HIS A 77 2.07 -2.02 14.58
CA HIS A 77 1.71 -0.86 13.78
C HIS A 77 2.16 -1.01 12.32
N ALA A 78 3.39 -1.51 12.12
CA ALA A 78 3.91 -1.74 10.77
C ALA A 78 3.04 -2.76 10.01
N GLU A 79 2.65 -3.85 10.66
CA GLU A 79 1.77 -4.85 10.04
C GLU A 79 0.39 -4.29 9.72
N ASP A 80 -0.17 -3.49 10.62
CA ASP A 80 -1.45 -2.85 10.41
C ASP A 80 -1.38 -1.90 9.21
N GLN A 81 -0.31 -1.11 9.09
CA GLN A 81 -0.12 -0.21 7.97
C GLN A 81 0.05 -0.96 6.65
N LEU A 82 0.75 -2.09 6.66
CA LEU A 82 0.90 -2.94 5.48
C LEU A 82 -0.46 -3.45 5.01
N MET A 83 -1.27 -3.98 5.91
CA MET A 83 -2.60 -4.49 5.57
C MET A 83 -3.53 -3.37 5.10
N SER A 84 -3.43 -2.19 5.72
CA SER A 84 -4.19 -1.02 5.31
C SER A 84 -3.85 -0.62 3.88
N ALA A 85 -2.56 -0.55 3.54
CA ALA A 85 -2.12 -0.19 2.19
C ALA A 85 -2.64 -1.19 1.15
N GLU A 86 -2.57 -2.47 1.45
CA GLU A 86 -3.09 -3.52 0.57
C GLU A 86 -4.59 -3.36 0.31
N GLY A 87 -5.35 -3.10 1.38
CA GLY A 87 -6.78 -2.84 1.26
C GLY A 87 -7.08 -1.61 0.42
N PHE A 88 -6.33 -0.53 0.60
CA PHE A 88 -6.53 0.69 -0.19
C PHE A 88 -6.21 0.49 -1.66
N LYS A 89 -5.24 -0.37 -2.00
CA LYS A 89 -4.99 -0.70 -3.41
C LYS A 89 -6.23 -1.34 -4.03
N THR A 90 -6.79 -2.34 -3.37
CA THR A 90 -7.99 -3.03 -3.86
C THR A 90 -9.14 -2.04 -4.05
N ILE A 91 -9.38 -1.20 -3.06
CA ILE A 91 -10.44 -0.19 -3.11
C ILE A 91 -10.17 0.81 -4.24
N ALA A 92 -8.93 1.26 -4.42
CA ALA A 92 -8.59 2.22 -5.47
C ALA A 92 -8.88 1.64 -6.86
N LEU A 93 -8.52 0.38 -7.10
CA LEU A 93 -8.79 -0.28 -8.37
C LEU A 93 -10.29 -0.37 -8.65
N GLU A 94 -11.08 -0.67 -7.63
CA GLU A 94 -12.54 -0.72 -7.76
C GLU A 94 -13.12 0.66 -8.09
N PHE A 95 -12.64 1.72 -7.44
CA PHE A 95 -13.10 3.07 -7.73
C PHE A 95 -12.72 3.52 -9.14
N ILE A 96 -11.53 3.18 -9.60
CA ILE A 96 -11.13 3.47 -10.99
C ILE A 96 -12.13 2.84 -11.95
N ASP A 97 -12.49 1.59 -11.74
CA ASP A 97 -13.44 0.87 -12.58
C ASP A 97 -14.82 1.53 -12.54
N VAL A 98 -15.31 1.87 -11.35
CA VAL A 98 -16.60 2.51 -11.17
C VAL A 98 -16.64 3.87 -11.90
N TYR A 99 -15.61 4.68 -11.77
CA TYR A 99 -15.59 5.99 -12.41
C TYR A 99 -15.45 5.89 -13.93
N LYS A 100 -14.76 4.87 -14.44
CA LYS A 100 -14.75 4.59 -15.89
C LYS A 100 -16.16 4.32 -16.39
N LYS A 101 -16.95 3.58 -15.63
CA LYS A 101 -18.33 3.30 -15.98
C LYS A 101 -19.20 4.56 -15.90
N PHE A 102 -18.98 5.42 -14.92
CA PHE A 102 -19.69 6.69 -14.84
C PHE A 102 -19.40 7.59 -16.04
N GLU A 103 -18.14 7.67 -16.47
CA GLU A 103 -17.78 8.45 -17.64
C GLU A 103 -18.47 7.91 -18.89
N LYS A 104 -18.49 6.59 -19.07
CA LYS A 104 -19.15 5.94 -20.19
C LYS A 104 -20.65 6.26 -20.22
N ILE A 105 -21.33 6.12 -19.09
CA ILE A 105 -22.76 6.41 -18.98
C ILE A 105 -23.02 7.88 -19.30
N GLY A 106 -22.19 8.78 -18.81
CA GLY A 106 -22.32 10.22 -19.09
C GLY A 106 -22.23 10.53 -20.57
N LYS A 107 -21.36 9.85 -21.29
CA LYS A 107 -21.24 10.03 -22.75
C LYS A 107 -22.44 9.49 -23.52
N GLU A 108 -23.17 8.54 -22.96
CA GLU A 108 -24.36 7.95 -23.59
C GLU A 108 -25.61 8.79 -23.36
N LEU A 109 -25.57 9.70 -22.38
CA LEU A 109 -26.70 10.60 -22.11
C LEU A 109 -26.71 11.79 -23.07
#